data_2d2bb6bbbe13f05d3470cb708253314d
#
_entry.id   2d2bb6bbbe13f05d3470cb708253314d
#
_cell.length_a   1.000
_cell.length_b   1.000
_cell.length_c   1.000
_cell.angle_alpha   90.00
_cell.angle_beta   90.00
_cell.angle_gamma   90.00
#
_symmetry.space_group_name_H-M   'P 1'
#
loop_
_entity.id
_entity.type
_entity.pdbx_description
1 polymer ?
#
loop_
_entity_poly.entity_id
_entity_poly.type
_entity_poly.pdbx_seq_one_letter_code
_entity_poly.pdbx_strand_id
1 'polypeptide(L)'
;MAYMENAYLLFSVPRFSFSYRSQLVNPKKVYCVDLGLQSILSPSFSENRGHRLENLVFVELYRQGREIYYYNNNGHECDFVVCNNQKPELLIQVCEEVVTDNQDREYGGLVAAMKELQVDKGVILTMNQSDMACVDGYSIETVPVWKWITES
;
A
#
# COMPACT_ATOMS: atom_id res chain seq x y z
N MET A 1 1.56 -20.53 -8.62
CA MET A 1 1.99 -19.46 -7.71
C MET A 1 3.41 -19.70 -7.22
N ALA A 2 3.72 -20.78 -6.49
CA ALA A 2 5.06 -21.07 -5.94
C ALA A 2 6.23 -20.97 -6.94
N TYR A 3 6.06 -21.40 -8.18
CA TYR A 3 7.11 -21.27 -9.22
C TYR A 3 7.41 -19.82 -9.61
N MET A 4 6.40 -18.95 -9.62
CA MET A 4 6.57 -17.53 -9.97
C MET A 4 7.15 -16.74 -8.79
N GLU A 5 6.84 -17.13 -7.56
CA GLU A 5 7.50 -16.60 -6.35
C GLU A 5 8.96 -17.02 -6.29
N ASN A 6 9.26 -18.30 -6.59
CA ASN A 6 10.64 -18.80 -6.65
C ASN A 6 11.46 -18.18 -7.79
N ALA A 7 10.81 -17.71 -8.86
CA ALA A 7 11.45 -16.99 -9.95
C ALA A 7 11.58 -15.48 -9.69
N TYR A 8 11.19 -15.01 -8.50
CA TYR A 8 11.16 -13.60 -8.12
C TYR A 8 10.36 -12.70 -9.08
N LEU A 9 9.34 -13.25 -9.73
CA LEU A 9 8.47 -12.52 -10.64
C LEU A 9 7.24 -11.97 -9.95
N LEU A 10 6.70 -12.72 -8.99
CA LEU A 10 5.53 -12.33 -8.21
C LEU A 10 5.84 -12.41 -6.71
N PHE A 11 5.24 -11.52 -5.96
CA PHE A 11 5.37 -11.47 -4.51
C PHE A 11 4.01 -11.40 -3.86
N SER A 12 3.81 -12.19 -2.82
CA SER A 12 2.59 -12.16 -2.03
C SER A 12 2.77 -11.36 -0.76
N VAL A 13 1.92 -10.33 -0.57
CA VAL A 13 1.87 -9.50 0.63
C VAL A 13 0.73 -9.98 1.50
N PRO A 14 1.00 -10.45 2.73
CA PRO A 14 -0.03 -10.93 3.64
C PRO A 14 -0.81 -9.77 4.26
N ARG A 15 -2.05 -10.04 4.67
CA ARG A 15 -2.83 -9.14 5.50
C ARG A 15 -2.18 -9.03 6.88
N PHE A 16 -2.03 -7.81 7.39
CA PHE A 16 -1.54 -7.60 8.74
C PHE A 16 -2.50 -8.19 9.78
N SER A 17 -1.95 -8.86 10.77
CA SER A 17 -2.65 -9.32 11.96
C SER A 17 -1.64 -9.52 13.08
N PHE A 18 -2.02 -9.23 14.31
CA PHE A 18 -1.22 -9.58 15.49
C PHE A 18 -1.14 -11.11 15.72
N SER A 19 -2.01 -11.88 15.08
CA SER A 19 -1.99 -13.34 15.10
C SER A 19 -1.29 -13.89 13.86
N TYR A 20 -0.14 -14.53 14.03
CA TYR A 20 0.59 -15.20 12.95
C TYR A 20 -0.26 -16.23 12.19
N ARG A 21 -1.10 -16.98 12.91
CA ARG A 21 -2.02 -17.93 12.28
C ARG A 21 -3.00 -17.24 11.32
N SER A 22 -3.51 -16.08 11.71
CA SER A 22 -4.41 -15.30 10.85
C SER A 22 -3.69 -14.74 9.62
N GLN A 23 -2.42 -14.33 9.74
CA GLN A 23 -1.63 -13.89 8.58
C GLN A 23 -1.45 -15.00 7.53
N LEU A 24 -1.33 -16.26 7.96
CA LEU A 24 -1.14 -17.40 7.05
C LEU A 24 -2.41 -17.77 6.26
N VAL A 25 -3.59 -17.62 6.87
CA VAL A 25 -4.87 -18.07 6.28
C VAL A 25 -5.63 -16.95 5.55
N ASN A 26 -5.33 -15.69 5.86
CA ASN A 26 -5.97 -14.56 5.21
C ASN A 26 -5.57 -14.46 3.72
N PRO A 27 -6.44 -13.89 2.86
CA PRO A 27 -6.08 -13.55 1.49
C PRO A 27 -4.81 -12.70 1.43
N LYS A 28 -4.04 -12.87 0.35
CA LYS A 28 -2.83 -12.09 0.10
C LYS A 28 -3.01 -11.22 -1.13
N LYS A 29 -2.47 -10.00 -1.10
CA LYS A 29 -2.28 -9.20 -2.30
C LYS A 29 -1.07 -9.74 -3.07
N VAL A 30 -1.09 -9.66 -4.41
CA VAL A 30 0.01 -10.14 -5.26
C VAL A 30 0.54 -8.98 -6.08
N TYR A 31 1.84 -8.79 -6.04
CA TYR A 31 2.55 -7.75 -6.79
C TYR A 31 3.57 -8.37 -7.74
N CYS A 32 3.87 -7.65 -8.82
CA CYS A 32 4.85 -8.05 -9.83
C CYS A 32 6.06 -7.11 -9.78
N VAL A 33 7.27 -7.66 -9.80
CA VAL A 33 8.49 -6.83 -9.83
C VAL A 33 8.66 -6.13 -11.16
N ASP A 34 8.20 -6.75 -12.26
CA ASP A 34 8.30 -6.19 -13.60
C ASP A 34 6.92 -5.63 -14.02
N LEU A 35 6.82 -4.30 -14.09
CA LEU A 35 5.62 -3.60 -14.56
C LEU A 35 5.31 -3.88 -16.03
N GLY A 36 6.32 -4.19 -16.85
CA GLY A 36 6.15 -4.61 -18.25
C GLY A 36 5.49 -5.98 -18.32
N LEU A 37 5.95 -6.94 -17.51
CA LEU A 37 5.34 -8.26 -17.41
C LEU A 37 3.90 -8.18 -16.88
N GLN A 38 3.65 -7.33 -15.92
CA GLN A 38 2.30 -7.05 -15.39
C GLN A 38 1.34 -6.62 -16.51
N SER A 39 1.77 -5.73 -17.40
CA SER A 39 0.93 -5.22 -18.50
C SER A 39 0.61 -6.29 -19.56
N ILE A 40 1.47 -7.28 -19.74
CA ILE A 40 1.26 -8.41 -20.65
C ILE A 40 0.31 -9.45 -20.05
N LEU A 41 0.45 -9.72 -18.76
CA LEU A 41 -0.34 -10.75 -18.06
C LEU A 41 -1.78 -10.32 -17.79
N SER A 42 -2.07 -9.03 -17.75
CA SER A 42 -3.41 -8.51 -17.51
C SER A 42 -3.70 -7.28 -18.39
N PRO A 43 -4.39 -7.45 -19.52
CA PRO A 43 -4.77 -6.33 -20.37
C PRO A 43 -5.60 -5.24 -19.69
N SER A 44 -6.41 -5.62 -18.68
CA SER A 44 -7.17 -4.69 -17.87
C SER A 44 -6.32 -3.85 -16.91
N PHE A 45 -5.08 -4.28 -16.62
CA PHE A 45 -4.12 -3.51 -15.82
C PHE A 45 -3.54 -2.29 -16.56
N SER A 46 -3.54 -2.30 -17.89
CA SER A 46 -3.05 -1.16 -18.66
C SER A 46 -3.92 0.09 -18.51
N GLU A 47 -5.18 -0.08 -18.16
CA GLU A 47 -6.15 1.00 -17.95
C GLU A 47 -6.22 1.45 -16.48
N ASN A 48 -5.71 0.64 -15.53
CA ASN A 48 -5.79 0.95 -14.10
C ASN A 48 -4.47 1.54 -13.57
N ARG A 49 -4.34 2.85 -13.68
CA ARG A 49 -3.15 3.59 -13.22
C ARG A 49 -2.92 3.48 -11.72
N GLY A 50 -3.98 3.41 -10.92
CA GLY A 50 -3.90 3.25 -9.47
C GLY A 50 -3.14 1.97 -9.09
N HIS A 51 -3.51 0.82 -9.67
CA HIS A 51 -2.80 -0.44 -9.41
C HIS A 51 -1.35 -0.45 -9.89
N ARG A 52 -1.04 0.25 -10.98
CA ARG A 52 0.36 0.39 -11.44
C ARG A 52 1.18 1.22 -10.46
N LEU A 53 0.58 2.29 -9.93
CA LEU A 53 1.20 3.13 -8.93
C LEU A 53 1.43 2.36 -7.61
N GLU A 54 0.42 1.61 -7.16
CA GLU A 54 0.51 0.74 -5.99
C GLU A 54 1.64 -0.30 -6.16
N ASN A 55 1.72 -0.94 -7.33
CA ASN A 55 2.78 -1.90 -7.62
C ASN A 55 4.17 -1.25 -7.63
N LEU A 56 4.31 -0.02 -8.15
CA LEU A 56 5.56 0.74 -8.10
C LEU A 56 6.00 1.01 -6.66
N VAL A 57 5.07 1.41 -5.79
CA VAL A 57 5.33 1.63 -4.36
C VAL A 57 5.77 0.33 -3.68
N PHE A 58 5.10 -0.79 -4.00
CA PHE A 58 5.51 -2.11 -3.52
C PHE A 58 6.97 -2.43 -3.90
N VAL A 59 7.34 -2.25 -5.17
CA VAL A 59 8.70 -2.54 -5.66
C VAL A 59 9.73 -1.70 -4.90
N GLU A 60 9.43 -0.43 -4.64
CA GLU A 60 10.34 0.44 -3.89
C GLU A 60 10.48 0.01 -2.42
N LEU A 61 9.38 -0.29 -1.72
CA LEU A 61 9.41 -0.81 -0.35
C LEU A 61 10.18 -2.13 -0.27
N TYR A 62 9.98 -3.02 -1.25
CA TYR A 62 10.70 -4.29 -1.34
C TYR A 62 12.20 -4.08 -1.56
N ARG A 63 12.58 -3.15 -2.46
CA ARG A 63 13.98 -2.77 -2.71
C ARG A 63 14.68 -2.25 -1.46
N GLN A 64 13.95 -1.53 -0.60
CA GLN A 64 14.44 -1.05 0.69
C GLN A 64 14.54 -2.15 1.76
N GLY A 65 14.13 -3.37 1.47
CA GLY A 65 14.11 -4.48 2.44
C GLY A 65 13.08 -4.31 3.55
N ARG A 66 11.99 -3.58 3.28
CA ARG A 66 10.95 -3.33 4.29
C ARG A 66 10.10 -4.57 4.53
N GLU A 67 9.61 -4.71 5.74
CA GLU A 67 8.62 -5.72 6.13
C GLU A 67 7.22 -5.17 5.80
N ILE A 68 6.55 -5.79 4.80
CA ILE A 68 5.37 -5.23 4.15
C ILE A 68 4.14 -6.12 4.38
N TYR A 69 3.05 -5.50 4.79
CA TYR A 69 1.71 -6.08 4.90
C TYR A 69 0.70 -5.13 4.26
N TYR A 70 -0.58 -5.56 4.13
CA TYR A 70 -1.70 -4.67 3.87
C TYR A 70 -2.71 -4.76 5.01
N TYR A 71 -3.55 -3.74 5.15
CA TYR A 71 -4.64 -3.72 6.13
C TYR A 71 -5.99 -3.85 5.41
N ASN A 72 -6.87 -4.68 5.95
CA ASN A 72 -8.25 -4.78 5.51
C ASN A 72 -9.10 -5.27 6.68
N ASN A 73 -9.89 -4.39 7.28
CA ASN A 73 -10.77 -4.73 8.39
C ASN A 73 -12.02 -3.84 8.41
N ASN A 74 -13.18 -4.42 8.73
CA ASN A 74 -14.45 -3.70 8.88
C ASN A 74 -14.84 -2.82 7.68
N GLY A 75 -14.49 -3.22 6.46
CA GLY A 75 -14.78 -2.46 5.25
C GLY A 75 -13.78 -1.32 4.96
N HIS A 76 -12.74 -1.16 5.79
CA HIS A 76 -11.64 -0.24 5.58
C HIS A 76 -10.40 -0.97 5.07
N GLU A 77 -9.71 -0.36 4.15
CA GLU A 77 -8.49 -0.91 3.54
C GLU A 77 -7.37 0.14 3.57
N CYS A 78 -6.13 -0.32 3.80
CA CYS A 78 -4.92 0.46 3.58
C CYS A 78 -3.93 -0.41 2.81
N ASP A 79 -3.32 0.14 1.75
CA ASP A 79 -2.55 -0.63 0.79
C ASP A 79 -1.29 -1.21 1.40
N PHE A 80 -0.56 -0.44 2.23
CA PHE A 80 0.64 -0.93 2.87
C PHE A 80 0.70 -0.58 4.34
N VAL A 81 1.05 -1.58 5.13
CA VAL A 81 1.47 -1.49 6.53
C VAL A 81 2.95 -1.84 6.56
N VAL A 82 3.79 -0.86 6.75
CA VAL A 82 5.25 -1.04 6.84
C VAL A 82 5.62 -1.28 8.29
N CYS A 83 6.28 -2.41 8.54
CA CYS A 83 6.66 -2.84 9.88
C CYS A 83 8.17 -2.83 10.07
N ASN A 84 8.56 -2.76 11.32
CA ASN A 84 9.90 -3.04 11.81
C ASN A 84 9.79 -4.03 12.97
N ASN A 85 10.40 -5.22 12.83
CA ASN A 85 10.27 -6.33 13.78
C ASN A 85 8.79 -6.63 14.12
N GLN A 86 7.95 -6.77 13.10
CA GLN A 86 6.50 -7.04 13.19
C GLN A 86 5.68 -5.92 13.87
N LYS A 87 6.28 -4.78 14.16
CA LYS A 87 5.59 -3.62 14.71
C LYS A 87 5.28 -2.62 13.60
N PRO A 88 4.02 -2.26 13.36
CA PRO A 88 3.65 -1.22 12.40
C PRO A 88 4.28 0.13 12.75
N GLU A 89 4.90 0.79 11.76
CA GLU A 89 5.56 2.09 11.93
C GLU A 89 5.03 3.15 10.96
N LEU A 90 4.59 2.73 9.77
CA LEU A 90 4.14 3.63 8.73
C LEU A 90 3.00 2.97 7.95
N LEU A 91 1.95 3.72 7.68
CA LEU A 91 0.84 3.32 6.83
C LEU A 91 0.86 4.12 5.53
N ILE A 92 0.68 3.43 4.41
CA ILE A 92 0.70 4.04 3.08
C ILE A 92 -0.55 3.65 2.32
N GLN A 93 -1.31 4.66 1.90
CA GLN A 93 -2.40 4.52 0.94
C GLN A 93 -1.91 5.01 -0.42
N VAL A 94 -2.34 4.38 -1.50
CA VAL A 94 -1.91 4.73 -2.86
C VAL A 94 -3.12 4.92 -3.76
N CYS A 95 -3.23 6.08 -4.39
CA CYS A 95 -4.26 6.34 -5.40
C CYS A 95 -3.70 7.21 -6.53
N GLU A 96 -4.35 7.22 -7.69
CA GLU A 96 -3.91 8.07 -8.79
C GLU A 96 -4.04 9.54 -8.41
N GLU A 97 -5.18 9.90 -7.83
CA GLU A 97 -5.51 11.25 -7.40
C GLU A 97 -6.55 11.21 -6.27
N VAL A 98 -6.40 12.09 -5.27
CA VAL A 98 -7.43 12.33 -4.27
C VAL A 98 -8.37 13.40 -4.82
N VAL A 99 -9.63 13.02 -5.00
CA VAL A 99 -10.72 13.89 -5.46
C VAL A 99 -11.90 13.80 -4.51
N THR A 100 -12.86 14.73 -4.61
CA THR A 100 -14.03 14.75 -3.72
C THR A 100 -14.77 13.41 -3.65
N ASP A 101 -14.83 12.68 -4.77
CA ASP A 101 -15.58 11.43 -4.86
C ASP A 101 -14.90 10.25 -4.14
N ASN A 102 -13.58 10.27 -3.93
CA ASN A 102 -12.84 9.19 -3.30
C ASN A 102 -12.18 9.57 -1.97
N GLN A 103 -12.13 10.85 -1.62
CA GLN A 103 -11.40 11.31 -0.44
C GLN A 103 -11.84 10.62 0.86
N ASP A 104 -13.15 10.41 1.04
CA ASP A 104 -13.67 9.75 2.25
C ASP A 104 -13.18 8.29 2.35
N ARG A 105 -13.03 7.62 1.23
CA ARG A 105 -12.48 6.26 1.18
C ARG A 105 -10.97 6.26 1.46
N GLU A 106 -10.22 7.13 0.78
CA GLU A 106 -8.75 7.15 0.88
C GLU A 106 -8.30 7.59 2.28
N TYR A 107 -8.82 8.72 2.78
CA TYR A 107 -8.52 9.16 4.13
C TYR A 107 -9.15 8.27 5.21
N GLY A 108 -10.42 7.87 5.02
CA GLY A 108 -11.14 7.05 5.99
C GLY A 108 -10.51 5.68 6.19
N GLY A 109 -10.08 5.02 5.12
CA GLY A 109 -9.35 3.75 5.19
C GLY A 109 -8.02 3.89 5.94
N LEU A 110 -7.23 4.89 5.58
CA LEU A 110 -5.94 5.16 6.22
C LEU A 110 -6.10 5.49 7.72
N VAL A 111 -7.02 6.40 8.07
CA VAL A 111 -7.27 6.79 9.47
C VAL A 111 -7.80 5.62 10.30
N ALA A 112 -8.69 4.79 9.75
CA ALA A 112 -9.17 3.60 10.43
C ALA A 112 -8.03 2.63 10.75
N ALA A 113 -7.14 2.41 9.80
CA ALA A 113 -5.94 1.59 10.01
C ALA A 113 -4.99 2.21 11.04
N MET A 114 -4.75 3.53 10.99
CA MET A 114 -3.92 4.26 11.95
C MET A 114 -4.44 4.10 13.38
N LYS A 115 -5.75 4.25 13.57
CA LYS A 115 -6.41 4.08 14.88
C LYS A 115 -6.26 2.65 15.41
N GLU A 116 -6.60 1.66 14.58
CA GLU A 116 -6.59 0.26 15.01
C GLU A 116 -5.18 -0.25 15.29
N LEU A 117 -4.21 0.13 14.47
CA LEU A 117 -2.81 -0.30 14.59
C LEU A 117 -1.98 0.59 15.50
N GLN A 118 -2.55 1.68 16.02
CA GLN A 118 -1.87 2.66 16.89
C GLN A 118 -0.61 3.25 16.24
N VAL A 119 -0.73 3.65 14.98
CA VAL A 119 0.36 4.25 14.19
C VAL A 119 0.03 5.72 13.92
N ASP A 120 0.93 6.62 14.29
CA ASP A 120 0.76 8.06 14.11
C ASP A 120 1.22 8.57 12.73
N LYS A 121 1.92 7.71 11.97
CA LYS A 121 2.47 8.06 10.65
C LYS A 121 1.65 7.42 9.55
N GLY A 122 0.95 8.25 8.78
CA GLY A 122 0.21 7.86 7.60
C GLY A 122 0.49 8.81 6.43
N VAL A 123 0.63 8.26 5.22
CA VAL A 123 0.87 9.03 4.00
C VAL A 123 -0.04 8.53 2.88
N ILE A 124 -0.54 9.45 2.06
CA ILE A 124 -1.19 9.11 0.79
C ILE A 124 -0.21 9.40 -0.34
N LEU A 125 0.11 8.39 -1.12
CA LEU A 125 0.98 8.52 -2.30
C LEU A 125 0.11 8.64 -3.56
N THR A 126 0.36 9.69 -4.33
CA THR A 126 -0.40 9.99 -5.54
C THR A 126 0.51 10.16 -6.75
N MET A 127 -0.08 10.32 -7.94
CA MET A 127 0.70 10.59 -9.14
C MET A 127 1.46 11.93 -9.03
N ASN A 128 0.76 13.02 -8.67
CA ASN A 128 1.33 14.37 -8.72
C ASN A 128 0.87 15.32 -7.62
N GLN A 129 -0.06 14.91 -6.73
CA GLN A 129 -0.60 15.82 -5.72
C GLN A 129 0.34 15.93 -4.51
N SER A 130 0.37 17.13 -3.94
CA SER A 130 1.09 17.46 -2.70
C SER A 130 0.13 18.26 -1.82
N ASP A 131 -0.24 17.74 -0.67
CA ASP A 131 -1.19 18.37 0.25
C ASP A 131 -0.95 17.91 1.69
N MET A 132 -1.59 18.59 2.64
CA MET A 132 -1.59 18.24 4.04
C MET A 132 -3.02 18.33 4.58
N ALA A 133 -3.55 17.25 5.07
CA ALA A 133 -4.89 17.19 5.66
C ALA A 133 -4.83 16.78 7.13
N CYS A 134 -5.78 17.29 7.91
CA CYS A 134 -6.00 16.82 9.28
C CYS A 134 -7.38 16.14 9.34
N VAL A 135 -7.40 14.84 9.56
CA VAL A 135 -8.61 14.04 9.60
C VAL A 135 -8.67 13.30 10.94
N ASP A 136 -9.71 13.53 11.70
CA ASP A 136 -9.93 12.94 13.03
C ASP A 136 -8.73 13.10 14.00
N GLY A 137 -8.00 14.22 13.88
CA GLY A 137 -6.83 14.50 14.72
C GLY A 137 -5.51 13.92 14.20
N TYR A 138 -5.53 13.16 13.10
CA TYR A 138 -4.34 12.67 12.42
C TYR A 138 -3.89 13.63 11.31
N SER A 139 -2.60 13.95 11.29
CA SER A 139 -1.99 14.72 10.21
C SER A 139 -1.55 13.75 9.11
N ILE A 140 -2.13 13.89 7.92
CA ILE A 140 -1.87 13.03 6.77
C ILE A 140 -1.26 13.88 5.66
N GLU A 141 -0.08 13.51 5.23
CA GLU A 141 0.58 14.11 4.09
C GLU A 141 0.22 13.36 2.81
N THR A 142 -0.13 14.11 1.76
CA THR A 142 -0.26 13.58 0.40
C THR A 142 0.98 13.96 -0.38
N VAL A 143 1.68 12.97 -0.94
CA VAL A 143 2.99 13.15 -1.58
C VAL A 143 2.99 12.49 -2.96
N PRO A 144 3.57 13.15 -3.99
CA PRO A 144 3.82 12.49 -5.26
C PRO A 144 4.76 11.30 -5.11
N VAL A 145 4.42 10.14 -5.71
CA VAL A 145 5.24 8.93 -5.62
C VAL A 145 6.67 9.17 -6.07
N TRP A 146 6.88 9.93 -7.15
CA TRP A 146 8.23 10.23 -7.63
C TRP A 146 9.08 10.97 -6.60
N LYS A 147 8.48 11.92 -5.86
CA LYS A 147 9.16 12.65 -4.79
C LYS A 147 9.49 11.71 -3.63
N TRP A 148 8.51 10.93 -3.20
CA TRP A 148 8.69 9.94 -2.13
C TRP A 148 9.82 8.96 -2.44
N ILE A 149 9.91 8.41 -3.67
CA ILE A 149 10.99 7.50 -4.09
C ILE A 149 12.37 8.17 -4.06
N THR A 150 12.46 9.46 -4.40
CA THR A 150 13.75 10.16 -4.46
C THR A 150 14.26 10.63 -3.11
N GLU A 151 13.37 10.75 -2.12
CA GLU A 151 13.68 11.20 -0.76
C GLU A 151 13.78 10.03 0.26
N SER A 152 13.53 8.80 -0.18
CA SER A 152 13.48 7.58 0.64
C SER A 152 14.85 6.93 0.85
#